data_956ea6f01292c333693900f1d4897588
#
_entry.id   956ea6f01292c333693900f1d4897588
#
_cell.length_a   1.000
_cell.length_b   1.000
_cell.length_c   1.000
_cell.angle_alpha   90.00
_cell.angle_beta   90.00
_cell.angle_gamma   90.00
#
_symmetry.space_group_name_H-M   'P 1'
#
loop_
_entity.id
_entity.type
_entity.pdbx_description
1 polymer ?
#
loop_
_entity_poly.entity_id
_entity_poly.type
_entity_poly.pdbx_seq_one_letter_code
_entity_poly.pdbx_strand_id
1 'polypeptide(L)'
;FSAYADTAYAVDNMGRAADLSPYLTDKDKKEYIQSYLTEGDFKDDGSIKVFPVAKATELLVVNDTDWQKFAEATGTSADEFATIEGLTAMAQRYYEWTDSLTEEPNDGRALFGRDAMANYMIIGAKQLGYDIFETADGKTTVNLPRDVAKKLWDNYYVPYVKGFFASSGRFRSDDMKTGNVLAFV
;
A
#
# COMPACT_ATOMS: atom_id res chain seq x y z
N PHE A 1 5.41 -1.30 25.11
CA PHE A 1 4.50 -2.05 24.24
C PHE A 1 4.80 -1.76 22.76
N SER A 2 4.40 -2.64 21.86
CA SER A 2 4.51 -2.41 20.43
C SER A 2 3.27 -1.68 19.93
N ALA A 3 3.47 -0.59 19.20
CA ALA A 3 2.40 0.23 18.65
C ALA A 3 2.82 0.91 17.35
N TYR A 4 1.85 1.34 16.56
CA TYR A 4 2.08 2.30 15.49
C TYR A 4 2.20 3.72 16.06
N ALA A 5 2.75 4.64 15.25
CA ALA A 5 3.02 6.01 15.68
C ALA A 5 1.76 6.77 16.12
N ASP A 6 0.61 6.53 15.50
CA ASP A 6 -0.69 7.14 15.88
C ASP A 6 -1.13 6.79 17.28
N THR A 7 -1.03 5.51 17.66
CA THR A 7 -1.32 5.04 19.02
C THR A 7 -0.32 5.60 20.03
N ALA A 8 0.95 5.62 19.67
CA ALA A 8 2.00 6.19 20.53
C ALA A 8 1.81 7.70 20.73
N TYR A 9 1.42 8.44 19.69
CA TYR A 9 1.06 9.85 19.78
C TYR A 9 -0.11 10.11 20.74
N ALA A 10 -1.15 9.27 20.69
CA ALA A 10 -2.27 9.37 21.63
C ALA A 10 -1.82 9.15 23.08
N VAL A 11 -0.90 8.21 23.33
CA VAL A 11 -0.32 7.98 24.68
C VAL A 11 0.56 9.15 25.13
N ASP A 12 1.34 9.76 24.22
CA ASP A 12 2.13 10.95 24.52
C ASP A 12 1.25 12.15 24.90
N ASN A 13 0.15 12.37 24.21
CA ASN A 13 -0.82 13.43 24.54
C ASN A 13 -1.47 13.25 25.92
N MET A 14 -1.52 12.03 26.44
CA MET A 14 -1.93 11.76 27.83
C MET A 14 -0.81 11.98 28.84
N GLY A 15 0.39 12.40 28.41
CA GLY A 15 1.57 12.54 29.26
C GLY A 15 2.11 11.21 29.79
N ARG A 16 1.86 10.11 29.09
CA ARG A 16 2.20 8.74 29.52
C ARG A 16 3.33 8.09 28.70
N ALA A 17 3.83 8.74 27.67
CA ALA A 17 4.98 8.27 26.91
C ALA A 17 6.28 8.75 27.56
N ALA A 18 7.19 7.82 27.83
CA ALA A 18 8.53 8.17 28.29
C ALA A 18 9.37 8.72 27.13
N ASP A 19 10.24 9.69 27.44
CA ASP A 19 11.29 10.08 26.51
C ASP A 19 12.44 9.07 26.58
N LEU A 20 12.78 8.48 25.44
CA LEU A 20 13.85 7.51 25.31
C LEU A 20 15.19 8.13 24.92
N SER A 21 15.21 9.40 24.54
CA SER A 21 16.43 10.09 24.08
C SER A 21 17.59 10.07 25.10
N PRO A 22 17.36 10.15 26.42
CA PRO A 22 18.44 10.07 27.42
C PRO A 22 19.09 8.68 27.54
N TYR A 23 18.42 7.63 27.05
CA TYR A 23 18.92 6.25 27.12
C TYR A 23 19.71 5.84 25.86
N LEU A 24 19.78 6.69 24.85
CA LEU A 24 20.50 6.46 23.62
C LEU A 24 21.74 7.36 23.54
N THR A 25 22.90 6.75 23.40
CA THR A 25 24.14 7.50 23.16
C THR A 25 24.15 8.03 21.70
N ASP A 26 25.04 9.02 21.43
CA ASP A 26 25.23 9.50 20.05
C ASP A 26 25.70 8.38 19.11
N LYS A 27 26.41 7.38 19.64
CA LYS A 27 26.81 6.20 18.88
C LYS A 27 25.59 5.37 18.52
N ASP A 28 24.73 5.08 19.49
CA ASP A 28 23.50 4.32 19.25
C ASP A 28 22.61 5.01 18.19
N LYS A 29 22.40 6.32 18.35
CA LYS A 29 21.60 7.10 17.39
C LYS A 29 22.14 7.04 15.96
N LYS A 30 23.47 6.98 15.77
CA LYS A 30 24.10 6.89 14.44
C LYS A 30 23.95 5.51 13.77
N GLU A 31 23.67 4.47 14.54
CA GLU A 31 23.44 3.11 14.00
C GLU A 31 22.07 2.94 13.38
N TYR A 32 21.13 3.86 13.66
CA TYR A 32 19.76 3.83 13.13
C TYR A 32 19.58 4.79 11.94
N ILE A 33 18.64 4.46 11.08
CA ILE A 33 18.19 5.37 10.02
C ILE A 33 17.49 6.56 10.67
N GLN A 34 18.04 7.76 10.47
CA GLN A 34 17.60 8.97 11.19
C GLN A 34 16.13 9.29 10.98
N SER A 35 15.60 9.13 9.75
CA SER A 35 14.18 9.33 9.46
C SER A 35 13.26 8.40 10.26
N TYR A 36 13.76 7.27 10.74
CA TYR A 36 12.99 6.34 11.57
C TYR A 36 13.02 6.74 13.05
N LEU A 37 14.14 7.29 13.53
CA LEU A 37 14.22 7.81 14.90
C LEU A 37 13.36 9.08 15.08
N THR A 38 13.40 9.98 14.11
CA THR A 38 12.65 11.25 14.15
C THR A 38 11.13 11.05 14.06
N GLU A 39 10.65 9.90 13.59
CA GLU A 39 9.23 9.58 13.62
C GLU A 39 8.64 9.53 15.04
N GLY A 40 9.48 9.30 16.03
CA GLY A 40 9.13 9.33 17.46
C GLY A 40 9.16 10.71 18.10
N ASP A 41 9.58 11.74 17.36
CA ASP A 41 9.62 13.14 17.83
C ASP A 41 8.31 13.84 17.46
N PHE A 42 7.29 13.67 18.28
CA PHE A 42 5.95 14.19 18.01
C PHE A 42 5.81 15.71 18.19
N LYS A 43 6.81 16.38 18.79
CA LYS A 43 6.77 17.81 19.15
C LYS A 43 7.88 18.63 18.51
N ASP A 44 8.71 17.99 17.70
CA ASP A 44 9.89 18.59 17.09
C ASP A 44 10.83 19.22 18.14
N ASP A 45 10.97 18.53 19.28
CA ASP A 45 11.77 18.96 20.43
C ASP A 45 13.00 18.08 20.68
N GLY A 46 13.26 17.11 19.80
CA GLY A 46 14.36 16.16 19.88
C GLY A 46 14.09 14.96 20.81
N SER A 47 12.87 14.86 21.37
CA SER A 47 12.48 13.71 22.19
C SER A 47 12.22 12.47 21.30
N ILE A 48 12.48 11.28 21.84
CA ILE A 48 12.19 10.02 21.18
C ILE A 48 11.14 9.28 21.97
N LYS A 49 9.87 9.38 21.55
CA LYS A 49 8.73 8.72 22.21
C LYS A 49 8.44 7.34 21.64
N VAL A 50 8.92 7.06 20.44
CA VAL A 50 8.81 5.77 19.77
C VAL A 50 10.19 5.31 19.32
N PHE A 51 10.56 4.09 19.67
CA PHE A 51 11.78 3.46 19.20
C PHE A 51 11.47 2.55 18.01
N PRO A 52 12.16 2.70 16.86
CA PRO A 52 11.88 1.91 15.67
C PRO A 52 12.40 0.49 15.85
N VAL A 53 11.50 -0.46 16.10
CA VAL A 53 11.84 -1.89 16.22
C VAL A 53 11.84 -2.55 14.83
N ALA A 54 10.86 -2.21 14.00
CA ALA A 54 10.72 -2.71 12.64
C ALA A 54 9.95 -1.71 11.78
N LYS A 55 10.27 -1.66 10.50
CA LYS A 55 9.54 -0.93 9.48
C LYS A 55 9.10 -1.90 8.39
N ALA A 56 7.86 -1.76 7.97
CA ALA A 56 7.32 -2.49 6.83
C ALA A 56 7.26 -1.58 5.60
N THR A 57 7.35 -2.17 4.43
CA THR A 57 7.07 -1.51 3.16
C THR A 57 6.12 -2.37 2.35
N GLU A 58 5.38 -1.75 1.46
CA GLU A 58 4.56 -2.48 0.50
C GLU A 58 5.41 -2.85 -0.70
N LEU A 59 5.29 -4.08 -1.14
CA LEU A 59 5.94 -4.61 -2.33
C LEU A 59 4.90 -5.25 -3.23
N LEU A 60 5.05 -5.06 -4.52
CA LEU A 60 4.31 -5.84 -5.50
C LEU A 60 4.88 -7.26 -5.52
N VAL A 61 4.05 -8.23 -5.20
CA VAL A 61 4.38 -9.66 -5.28
C VAL A 61 3.63 -10.25 -6.48
N VAL A 62 4.35 -10.98 -7.32
CA VAL A 62 3.81 -11.61 -8.53
C VAL A 62 4.10 -13.10 -8.49
N ASN A 63 3.11 -13.93 -8.80
CA ASN A 63 3.32 -15.36 -9.06
C ASN A 63 4.00 -15.54 -10.42
N ASP A 64 5.31 -15.71 -10.41
CA ASP A 64 6.11 -15.76 -11.64
C ASP A 64 5.71 -16.92 -12.56
N THR A 65 5.34 -18.07 -11.99
CA THR A 65 4.93 -19.24 -12.79
C THR A 65 3.70 -18.95 -13.66
N ASP A 66 2.70 -18.29 -13.12
CA ASP A 66 1.49 -17.97 -13.87
C ASP A 66 1.68 -16.70 -14.72
N TRP A 67 2.53 -15.78 -14.24
CA TRP A 67 2.94 -14.63 -15.03
C TRP A 67 3.61 -15.03 -16.35
N GLN A 68 4.58 -15.96 -16.34
CA GLN A 68 5.28 -16.39 -17.55
C GLN A 68 4.32 -16.99 -18.58
N LYS A 69 3.35 -17.81 -18.15
CA LYS A 69 2.32 -18.36 -19.04
C LYS A 69 1.49 -17.27 -19.71
N PHE A 70 1.05 -16.29 -18.93
CA PHE A 70 0.26 -15.17 -19.42
C PHE A 70 1.07 -14.29 -20.38
N ALA A 71 2.28 -13.91 -19.99
CA ALA A 71 3.16 -13.07 -20.79
C ALA A 71 3.51 -13.73 -22.12
N GLU A 72 3.82 -15.01 -22.13
CA GLU A 72 4.09 -15.79 -23.37
C GLU A 72 2.86 -15.86 -24.28
N ALA A 73 1.68 -16.10 -23.70
CA ALA A 73 0.44 -16.25 -24.47
C ALA A 73 -0.05 -14.93 -25.08
N THR A 74 0.22 -13.78 -24.44
CA THR A 74 -0.38 -12.50 -24.82
C THR A 74 0.63 -11.45 -25.29
N GLY A 75 1.93 -11.69 -25.14
CA GLY A 75 2.99 -10.72 -25.42
C GLY A 75 3.03 -9.55 -24.41
N THR A 76 2.43 -9.70 -23.23
CA THR A 76 2.37 -8.65 -22.20
C THR A 76 3.75 -8.43 -21.55
N SER A 77 4.16 -7.17 -21.38
CA SER A 77 5.43 -6.81 -20.74
C SER A 77 5.27 -6.57 -19.23
N ALA A 78 6.26 -6.99 -18.44
CA ALA A 78 6.34 -6.69 -17.03
C ALA A 78 6.47 -5.18 -16.73
N ASP A 79 6.91 -4.38 -17.69
CA ASP A 79 6.99 -2.91 -17.55
C ASP A 79 5.62 -2.27 -17.30
N GLU A 80 4.54 -2.95 -17.68
CA GLU A 80 3.18 -2.46 -17.45
C GLU A 80 2.79 -2.45 -15.95
N PHE A 81 3.50 -3.18 -15.10
CA PHE A 81 3.33 -3.06 -13.65
C PHE A 81 3.78 -1.70 -13.08
N ALA A 82 4.54 -0.92 -13.84
CA ALA A 82 5.10 0.35 -13.35
C ALA A 82 4.04 1.45 -13.14
N THR A 83 2.86 1.34 -13.77
CA THR A 83 1.79 2.33 -13.64
C THR A 83 0.44 1.68 -13.36
N ILE A 84 -0.47 2.42 -12.73
CA ILE A 84 -1.81 1.91 -12.46
C ILE A 84 -2.62 1.72 -13.75
N GLU A 85 -2.39 2.55 -14.74
CA GLU A 85 -3.01 2.45 -16.06
C GLU A 85 -2.53 1.18 -16.78
N GLY A 86 -1.23 0.89 -16.75
CA GLY A 86 -0.66 -0.33 -17.30
C GLY A 86 -1.16 -1.57 -16.57
N LEU A 87 -1.16 -1.55 -15.23
CA LEU A 87 -1.70 -2.61 -14.39
C LEU A 87 -3.18 -2.89 -14.72
N THR A 88 -4.00 -1.87 -14.90
CA THR A 88 -5.42 -2.02 -15.23
C THR A 88 -5.63 -2.61 -16.62
N ALA A 89 -4.87 -2.14 -17.60
CA ALA A 89 -4.94 -2.68 -18.97
C ALA A 89 -4.47 -4.14 -19.03
N MET A 90 -3.41 -4.45 -18.30
CA MET A 90 -2.91 -5.81 -18.14
C MET A 90 -3.94 -6.72 -17.44
N ALA A 91 -4.61 -6.21 -16.41
CA ALA A 91 -5.60 -6.97 -15.67
C ALA A 91 -6.82 -7.32 -16.51
N GLN A 92 -7.24 -6.42 -17.41
CA GLN A 92 -8.28 -6.71 -18.38
C GLN A 92 -7.84 -7.84 -19.32
N ARG A 93 -6.63 -7.76 -19.90
CA ARG A 93 -6.11 -8.81 -20.80
C ARG A 93 -5.95 -10.15 -20.09
N TYR A 94 -5.54 -10.15 -18.83
CA TYR A 94 -5.43 -11.37 -18.03
C TYR A 94 -6.80 -12.01 -17.80
N TYR A 95 -7.81 -11.20 -17.45
CA TYR A 95 -9.18 -11.67 -17.30
C TYR A 95 -9.70 -12.29 -18.61
N GLU A 96 -9.60 -11.57 -19.74
CA GLU A 96 -10.03 -12.03 -21.06
C GLU A 96 -9.28 -13.28 -21.50
N TRP A 97 -7.98 -13.37 -21.24
CA TRP A 97 -7.17 -14.55 -21.55
C TRP A 97 -7.60 -15.76 -20.71
N THR A 98 -7.76 -15.61 -19.40
CA THR A 98 -8.19 -16.71 -18.53
C THR A 98 -9.61 -17.16 -18.82
N ASP A 99 -10.53 -16.25 -19.13
CA ASP A 99 -11.90 -16.54 -19.59
C ASP A 99 -11.89 -17.40 -20.87
N SER A 100 -10.98 -17.11 -21.79
CA SER A 100 -10.84 -17.88 -23.04
C SER A 100 -10.32 -19.31 -22.85
N LEU A 101 -9.83 -19.67 -21.68
CA LEU A 101 -9.32 -21.01 -21.37
C LEU A 101 -10.42 -21.99 -20.92
N THR A 102 -11.63 -21.52 -20.71
CA THR A 102 -12.78 -22.31 -20.26
C THR A 102 -13.95 -22.17 -21.24
N GLU A 103 -14.96 -23.03 -21.12
CA GLU A 103 -16.21 -22.92 -21.90
C GLU A 103 -17.25 -22.04 -21.19
N GLU A 104 -17.06 -21.76 -19.89
CA GLU A 104 -17.96 -20.93 -19.09
C GLU A 104 -17.69 -19.47 -19.37
N PRO A 105 -18.64 -18.68 -19.82
CA PRO A 105 -18.41 -17.29 -20.15
C PRO A 105 -18.36 -16.40 -18.90
N ASN A 106 -17.47 -15.43 -18.90
CA ASN A 106 -17.28 -14.43 -17.83
C ASN A 106 -16.76 -15.03 -16.50
N ASP A 107 -15.98 -16.11 -16.58
CA ASP A 107 -15.32 -16.74 -15.44
C ASP A 107 -13.81 -16.40 -15.35
N GLY A 108 -13.37 -15.39 -16.09
CA GLY A 108 -12.00 -14.90 -16.08
C GLY A 108 -11.49 -14.57 -14.67
N ARG A 109 -10.18 -14.77 -14.46
CA ARG A 109 -9.55 -14.55 -13.15
C ARG A 109 -9.06 -13.13 -13.01
N ALA A 110 -9.08 -12.64 -11.77
CA ALA A 110 -8.49 -11.36 -11.44
C ALA A 110 -6.95 -11.42 -11.48
N LEU A 111 -6.34 -10.38 -12.04
CA LEU A 111 -4.88 -10.26 -12.02
C LEU A 111 -4.36 -9.78 -10.67
N PHE A 112 -5.03 -8.83 -10.03
CA PHE A 112 -4.45 -8.05 -8.94
C PHE A 112 -5.41 -7.88 -7.76
N GLY A 113 -4.82 -7.76 -6.57
CA GLY A 113 -5.51 -7.36 -5.36
C GLY A 113 -4.65 -6.54 -4.42
N ARG A 114 -5.28 -5.77 -3.53
CA ARG A 114 -4.58 -4.94 -2.55
C ARG A 114 -5.22 -5.05 -1.18
N ASP A 115 -4.37 -5.16 -0.13
CA ASP A 115 -4.85 -5.26 1.25
C ASP A 115 -5.10 -3.89 1.88
N ALA A 116 -4.13 -2.99 1.81
CA ALA A 116 -4.17 -1.71 2.53
C ALA A 116 -4.75 -0.58 1.68
N MET A 117 -6.07 -0.47 1.60
CA MET A 117 -6.74 0.60 0.83
C MET A 117 -6.45 2.00 1.36
N ALA A 118 -6.24 2.18 2.68
CA ALA A 118 -5.84 3.47 3.23
C ALA A 118 -4.48 3.91 2.66
N ASN A 119 -3.51 3.00 2.61
CA ASN A 119 -2.20 3.27 2.02
C ASN A 119 -2.31 3.57 0.52
N TYR A 120 -3.17 2.85 -0.21
CA TYR A 120 -3.43 3.15 -1.62
C TYR A 120 -3.88 4.59 -1.82
N MET A 121 -4.83 5.07 -1.00
CA MET A 121 -5.34 6.44 -1.10
C MET A 121 -4.26 7.47 -0.76
N ILE A 122 -3.52 7.27 0.33
CA ILE A 122 -2.47 8.20 0.79
C ILE A 122 -1.33 8.27 -0.24
N ILE A 123 -0.79 7.12 -0.64
CA ILE A 123 0.32 7.04 -1.59
C ILE A 123 -0.12 7.56 -2.96
N GLY A 124 -1.29 7.16 -3.43
CA GLY A 124 -1.82 7.59 -4.72
C GLY A 124 -2.08 9.09 -4.78
N ALA A 125 -2.62 9.69 -3.72
CA ALA A 125 -2.79 11.14 -3.64
C ALA A 125 -1.43 11.85 -3.69
N LYS A 126 -0.45 11.35 -2.94
CA LYS A 126 0.91 11.92 -2.94
C LYS A 126 1.60 11.81 -4.31
N GLN A 127 1.42 10.71 -5.01
CA GLN A 127 1.91 10.55 -6.40
C GLN A 127 1.24 11.52 -7.38
N LEU A 128 0.02 11.97 -7.07
CA LEU A 128 -0.69 13.01 -7.82
C LEU A 128 -0.36 14.44 -7.34
N GLY A 129 0.56 14.59 -6.39
CA GLY A 129 1.01 15.89 -5.88
C GLY A 129 0.19 16.45 -4.72
N TYR A 130 -0.61 15.60 -4.03
CA TYR A 130 -1.46 16.03 -2.92
C TYR A 130 -1.13 15.27 -1.64
N ASP A 131 -1.03 15.98 -0.53
CA ASP A 131 -1.03 15.40 0.81
C ASP A 131 -2.47 15.40 1.35
N ILE A 132 -2.99 14.20 1.68
CA ILE A 132 -4.37 14.08 2.22
C ILE A 132 -4.47 14.70 3.60
N PHE A 133 -3.41 14.63 4.40
CA PHE A 133 -3.37 15.16 5.75
C PHE A 133 -2.38 16.32 5.83
N GLU A 134 -2.86 17.47 6.23
CA GLU A 134 -2.05 18.65 6.49
C GLU A 134 -2.15 19.01 7.97
N THR A 135 -1.01 19.11 8.64
CA THR A 135 -0.94 19.50 10.06
C THR A 135 -0.29 20.86 10.19
N ALA A 136 -1.05 21.83 10.73
CA ALA A 136 -0.57 23.16 11.04
C ALA A 136 -1.15 23.61 12.40
N ASP A 137 -0.35 24.26 13.22
CA ASP A 137 -0.74 24.78 14.53
C ASP A 137 -1.42 23.74 15.44
N GLY A 138 -0.93 22.50 15.41
CA GLY A 138 -1.46 21.38 16.19
C GLY A 138 -2.84 20.88 15.74
N LYS A 139 -3.30 21.28 14.55
CA LYS A 139 -4.54 20.80 13.94
C LYS A 139 -4.23 20.05 12.66
N THR A 140 -4.85 18.88 12.51
CA THR A 140 -4.79 18.13 11.27
C THR A 140 -6.08 18.35 10.48
N THR A 141 -5.94 18.74 9.23
CA THR A 141 -7.03 18.87 8.25
C THR A 141 -6.91 17.81 7.18
N VAL A 142 -8.05 17.40 6.64
CA VAL A 142 -8.10 16.45 5.51
C VAL A 142 -8.30 17.26 4.24
N ASN A 143 -7.35 17.12 3.31
CA ASN A 143 -7.36 17.77 2.00
C ASN A 143 -7.32 16.70 0.90
N LEU A 144 -8.49 16.30 0.43
CA LEU A 144 -8.62 15.36 -0.69
C LEU A 144 -9.52 15.97 -1.77
N PRO A 145 -8.94 16.63 -2.79
CA PRO A 145 -9.70 17.18 -3.90
C PRO A 145 -10.56 16.12 -4.59
N ARG A 146 -11.76 16.53 -5.02
CA ARG A 146 -12.74 15.60 -5.57
C ARG A 146 -12.26 14.87 -6.84
N ASP A 147 -11.52 15.54 -7.68
CA ASP A 147 -10.92 14.99 -8.90
C ASP A 147 -9.84 13.95 -8.59
N VAL A 148 -9.00 14.22 -7.58
CA VAL A 148 -8.00 13.27 -7.07
C VAL A 148 -8.70 12.04 -6.47
N ALA A 149 -9.68 12.26 -5.60
CA ALA A 149 -10.47 11.17 -5.01
C ALA A 149 -11.14 10.32 -6.10
N LYS A 150 -11.73 10.98 -7.11
CA LYS A 150 -12.38 10.30 -8.24
C LYS A 150 -11.37 9.48 -9.05
N LYS A 151 -10.19 10.03 -9.36
CA LYS A 151 -9.15 9.31 -10.11
C LYS A 151 -8.69 8.07 -9.36
N LEU A 152 -8.42 8.18 -8.06
CA LEU A 152 -8.02 7.04 -7.23
C LEU A 152 -9.14 6.00 -7.13
N TRP A 153 -10.38 6.44 -6.97
CA TRP A 153 -11.53 5.56 -6.96
C TRP A 153 -11.69 4.80 -8.28
N ASP A 154 -11.68 5.52 -9.40
CA ASP A 154 -11.86 4.91 -10.71
C ASP A 154 -10.74 3.90 -11.04
N ASN A 155 -9.50 4.22 -10.67
CA ASN A 155 -8.34 3.36 -10.92
C ASN A 155 -8.37 2.02 -10.14
N TYR A 156 -9.12 1.93 -9.06
CA TYR A 156 -9.24 0.69 -8.30
C TYR A 156 -10.65 0.09 -8.35
N TYR A 157 -11.67 0.88 -8.09
CA TYR A 157 -13.05 0.39 -8.01
C TYR A 157 -13.58 -0.09 -9.35
N VAL A 158 -13.30 0.62 -10.44
CA VAL A 158 -13.75 0.22 -11.77
C VAL A 158 -13.18 -1.14 -12.19
N PRO A 159 -11.86 -1.40 -12.15
CA PRO A 159 -11.33 -2.73 -12.42
C PRO A 159 -11.83 -3.80 -11.42
N TYR A 160 -12.07 -3.43 -10.15
CA TYR A 160 -12.62 -4.35 -9.17
C TYR A 160 -14.04 -4.83 -9.54
N VAL A 161 -14.95 -3.92 -9.88
CA VAL A 161 -16.33 -4.32 -10.26
C VAL A 161 -16.41 -5.05 -11.59
N LYS A 162 -15.36 -4.92 -12.43
CA LYS A 162 -15.23 -5.67 -13.68
C LYS A 162 -14.62 -7.06 -13.49
N GLY A 163 -14.21 -7.43 -12.27
CA GLY A 163 -13.54 -8.70 -11.99
C GLY A 163 -12.06 -8.74 -12.33
N PHE A 164 -11.46 -7.62 -12.74
CA PHE A 164 -10.03 -7.54 -13.09
C PHE A 164 -9.15 -7.50 -11.84
N PHE A 165 -9.68 -6.93 -10.75
CA PHE A 165 -9.11 -6.95 -9.41
C PHE A 165 -10.03 -7.72 -8.47
N ALA A 166 -9.45 -8.36 -7.45
CA ALA A 166 -10.22 -9.15 -6.49
C ALA A 166 -9.73 -8.99 -5.05
N SER A 167 -10.63 -9.31 -4.12
CA SER A 167 -10.38 -9.35 -2.69
C SER A 167 -11.35 -10.37 -2.07
N SER A 168 -10.98 -11.64 -2.06
CA SER A 168 -11.84 -12.75 -1.66
C SER A 168 -11.51 -13.29 -0.28
N GLY A 169 -10.23 -13.51 0.04
CA GLY A 169 -9.76 -13.98 1.33
C GLY A 169 -9.52 -12.87 2.34
N ARG A 170 -9.00 -13.23 3.50
CA ARG A 170 -8.61 -12.28 4.55
C ARG A 170 -7.45 -11.39 4.10
N PHE A 171 -6.46 -12.00 3.45
CA PHE A 171 -5.29 -11.32 2.90
C PHE A 171 -5.11 -11.67 1.42
N ARG A 172 -4.54 -10.74 0.65
CA ARG A 172 -4.27 -10.96 -0.79
C ARG A 172 -3.25 -12.09 -1.02
N SER A 173 -2.36 -12.31 -0.07
CA SER A 173 -1.47 -13.48 -0.08
C SER A 173 -2.24 -14.82 -0.03
N ASP A 174 -3.41 -14.85 0.61
CA ASP A 174 -4.26 -16.05 0.61
C ASP A 174 -4.95 -16.22 -0.75
N ASP A 175 -5.38 -15.13 -1.36
CA ASP A 175 -5.95 -15.15 -2.71
C ASP A 175 -4.94 -15.63 -3.76
N MET A 176 -3.67 -15.22 -3.65
CA MET A 176 -2.61 -15.72 -4.52
C MET A 176 -2.37 -17.23 -4.33
N LYS A 177 -2.36 -17.73 -3.10
CA LYS A 177 -2.18 -19.18 -2.81
C LYS A 177 -3.30 -20.03 -3.43
N THR A 178 -4.51 -19.48 -3.49
CA THR A 178 -5.68 -20.17 -4.08
C THR A 178 -5.85 -19.91 -5.57
N GLY A 179 -4.98 -19.08 -6.18
CA GLY A 179 -5.05 -18.74 -7.60
C GLY A 179 -6.14 -17.73 -7.97
N ASN A 180 -6.72 -17.03 -6.96
CA ASN A 180 -7.73 -16.02 -7.17
C ASN A 180 -7.15 -14.70 -7.70
N VAL A 181 -5.87 -14.43 -7.43
CA VAL A 181 -5.12 -13.33 -8.02
C VAL A 181 -3.72 -13.79 -8.44
N LEU A 182 -3.19 -13.16 -9.48
CA LEU A 182 -1.82 -13.40 -9.94
C LEU A 182 -0.80 -12.53 -9.20
N ALA A 183 -1.19 -11.32 -8.83
CA ALA A 183 -0.32 -10.34 -8.19
C ALA A 183 -1.05 -9.62 -7.04
N PHE A 184 -0.29 -9.13 -6.05
CA PHE A 184 -0.87 -8.32 -4.97
C PHE A 184 0.14 -7.33 -4.37
N VAL A 185 -0.41 -6.35 -3.64
CA VAL A 185 0.31 -5.45 -2.74
C VAL A 185 -0.34 -5.48 -1.37
#